data_5fce428173c0f84ca408bf57e693e540
#
_entry.id   5fce428173c0f84ca408bf57e693e540
#
_cell.length_a   1.000
_cell.length_b   1.000
_cell.length_c   1.000
_cell.angle_alpha   90.00
_cell.angle_beta   90.00
_cell.angle_gamma   90.00
#
_symmetry.space_group_name_H-M   'P 1'
#
loop_
_entity.id
_entity.type
_entity.pdbx_description
1 polymer ?
#
loop_
_entity_poly.entity_id
_entity_poly.type
_entity_poly.pdbx_seq_one_letter_code
_entity_poly.pdbx_strand_id
1 'polypeptide(L)'
;MMDCKRRVLVTGSSRGIGKAIADRLRLDGFEVVTHSVRSTGADLQFDVSDREACKAAIEADIEKNGPYYGVVLNAGVNRDNVFPGMEDSEWDQVLDTDLGGFYNVLKPCVMPMIAAHFKGRIVALSSVSGMIGNRGQVNYSAAKAGVIGATKALAVELARRGITVNAIAPGLIETDMADALAEMQDEMKKAIPMRRLGKAEEVAAVVSFLFRDEAAYVTRQVISVNGGLI
;
A
#
# COMPACT_ATOMS: atom_id res chain seq x y z
N MET A 1 -7.23 15.58 -28.36
CA MET A 1 -6.25 15.05 -27.40
C MET A 1 -6.73 13.66 -27.05
N MET A 2 -5.95 12.62 -27.32
CA MET A 2 -6.31 11.26 -26.86
C MET A 2 -6.40 11.33 -25.34
N ASP A 3 -7.55 10.93 -24.81
CA ASP A 3 -7.80 10.81 -23.37
C ASP A 3 -6.93 9.64 -22.86
N CYS A 4 -5.67 9.95 -22.52
CA CYS A 4 -4.72 8.95 -22.04
C CYS A 4 -5.20 8.55 -20.66
N LYS A 5 -5.82 7.38 -20.56
CA LYS A 5 -6.30 6.86 -19.27
C LYS A 5 -5.17 6.89 -18.24
N ARG A 6 -5.43 7.45 -17.08
CA ARG A 6 -4.48 7.51 -15.97
C ARG A 6 -4.25 6.09 -15.44
N ARG A 7 -3.11 5.48 -15.74
CA ARG A 7 -2.73 4.12 -15.32
C ARG A 7 -2.27 4.12 -13.87
N VAL A 8 -2.74 3.17 -13.08
CA VAL A 8 -2.41 3.04 -11.66
C VAL A 8 -1.99 1.60 -11.35
N LEU A 9 -0.77 1.40 -10.89
CA LEU A 9 -0.30 0.12 -10.37
C LEU A 9 -0.77 -0.07 -8.92
N VAL A 10 -1.43 -1.20 -8.63
CA VAL A 10 -1.82 -1.58 -7.26
C VAL A 10 -1.16 -2.90 -6.89
N THR A 11 -0.18 -2.88 -5.98
CA THR A 11 0.49 -4.11 -5.54
C THR A 11 -0.33 -4.89 -4.53
N GLY A 12 -0.28 -6.24 -4.60
CA GLY A 12 -1.05 -7.10 -3.70
C GLY A 12 -2.56 -6.97 -3.87
N SER A 13 -3.04 -6.79 -5.11
CA SER A 13 -4.44 -6.47 -5.43
C SER A 13 -5.34 -7.68 -5.68
N SER A 14 -4.89 -8.91 -5.37
CA SER A 14 -5.69 -10.13 -5.59
C SER A 14 -6.79 -10.35 -4.53
N ARG A 15 -6.67 -9.76 -3.34
CA ARG A 15 -7.62 -9.91 -2.22
C ARG A 15 -7.58 -8.72 -1.24
N GLY A 16 -8.50 -8.74 -0.28
CA GLY A 16 -8.52 -7.80 0.86
C GLY A 16 -8.50 -6.33 0.44
N ILE A 17 -7.74 -5.53 1.17
CA ILE A 17 -7.63 -4.07 0.96
C ILE A 17 -7.15 -3.74 -0.46
N GLY A 18 -6.13 -4.44 -0.97
CA GLY A 18 -5.59 -4.20 -2.31
C GLY A 18 -6.62 -4.42 -3.41
N LYS A 19 -7.46 -5.46 -3.29
CA LYS A 19 -8.56 -5.72 -4.22
C LYS A 19 -9.62 -4.61 -4.16
N ALA A 20 -10.04 -4.24 -2.95
CA ALA A 20 -11.02 -3.15 -2.77
C ALA A 20 -10.52 -1.81 -3.35
N ILE A 21 -9.21 -1.51 -3.18
CA ILE A 21 -8.57 -0.34 -3.79
C ILE A 21 -8.61 -0.42 -5.32
N ALA A 22 -8.21 -1.57 -5.90
CA ALA A 22 -8.20 -1.77 -7.33
C ALA A 22 -9.60 -1.62 -7.95
N ASP A 23 -10.60 -2.23 -7.33
CA ASP A 23 -11.98 -2.15 -7.78
C ASP A 23 -12.53 -0.72 -7.67
N ARG A 24 -12.23 -0.02 -6.57
CA ARG A 24 -12.64 1.36 -6.38
C ARG A 24 -12.02 2.30 -7.41
N LEU A 25 -10.72 2.21 -7.66
CA LEU A 25 -10.04 3.05 -8.65
C LEU A 25 -10.55 2.80 -10.07
N ARG A 26 -10.92 1.55 -10.41
CA ARG A 26 -11.59 1.26 -11.69
C ARG A 26 -12.95 1.97 -11.81
N LEU A 27 -13.75 1.95 -10.75
CA LEU A 27 -15.03 2.68 -10.71
C LEU A 27 -14.84 4.19 -10.83
N ASP A 28 -13.73 4.73 -10.34
CA ASP A 28 -13.37 6.15 -10.46
C ASP A 28 -12.77 6.50 -11.85
N GLY A 29 -12.67 5.53 -12.78
CA GLY A 29 -12.25 5.74 -14.17
C GLY A 29 -10.75 5.57 -14.43
N PHE A 30 -9.96 5.12 -13.47
CA PHE A 30 -8.55 4.80 -13.68
C PHE A 30 -8.37 3.46 -14.41
N GLU A 31 -7.31 3.36 -15.21
CA GLU A 31 -6.83 2.08 -15.73
C GLU A 31 -5.95 1.43 -14.66
N VAL A 32 -6.47 0.40 -14.01
CA VAL A 32 -5.77 -0.25 -12.90
C VAL A 32 -5.00 -1.45 -13.39
N VAL A 33 -3.69 -1.42 -13.18
CA VAL A 33 -2.78 -2.54 -13.36
C VAL A 33 -2.67 -3.29 -12.04
N THR A 34 -3.16 -4.51 -12.03
CA THR A 34 -3.16 -5.38 -10.85
C THR A 34 -1.86 -6.14 -10.71
N HIS A 35 -1.46 -6.43 -9.47
CA HIS A 35 -0.28 -7.23 -9.18
C HIS A 35 -0.55 -8.27 -8.11
N SER A 36 0.03 -9.45 -8.28
CA SER A 36 0.04 -10.53 -7.28
C SER A 36 1.27 -11.42 -7.46
N VAL A 37 1.77 -12.00 -6.37
CA VAL A 37 2.85 -13.01 -6.45
C VAL A 37 2.35 -14.35 -7.01
N ARG A 38 1.10 -14.73 -6.71
CA ARG A 38 0.58 -16.09 -6.97
C ARG A 38 -0.62 -16.15 -7.89
N SER A 39 -1.36 -15.08 -8.05
CA SER A 39 -2.59 -15.10 -8.85
C SER A 39 -2.28 -14.94 -10.33
N THR A 40 -2.61 -15.95 -11.12
CA THR A 40 -2.44 -15.95 -12.59
C THR A 40 -3.41 -15.00 -13.31
N GLY A 41 -4.39 -14.42 -12.59
CA GLY A 41 -5.32 -13.44 -13.12
C GLY A 41 -4.90 -11.98 -12.91
N ALA A 42 -3.73 -11.72 -12.31
CA ALA A 42 -3.18 -10.38 -12.19
C ALA A 42 -2.43 -9.98 -13.47
N ASP A 43 -2.43 -8.66 -13.78
CA ASP A 43 -1.73 -8.11 -14.96
C ASP A 43 -0.21 -8.27 -14.84
N LEU A 44 0.32 -8.13 -13.61
CA LEU A 44 1.74 -8.33 -13.31
C LEU A 44 1.91 -9.38 -12.22
N GLN A 45 2.93 -10.22 -12.37
CA GLN A 45 3.26 -11.27 -11.41
C GLN A 45 4.75 -11.24 -11.09
N PHE A 46 5.09 -10.85 -9.85
CA PHE A 46 6.44 -10.87 -9.30
C PHE A 46 6.40 -10.84 -7.77
N ASP A 47 7.51 -11.15 -7.09
CA ASP A 47 7.67 -10.93 -5.66
C ASP A 47 8.23 -9.53 -5.42
N VAL A 48 7.57 -8.71 -4.61
CA VAL A 48 8.01 -7.33 -4.31
C VAL A 48 9.32 -7.30 -3.52
N SER A 49 9.72 -8.39 -2.87
CA SER A 49 11.02 -8.53 -2.20
C SER A 49 12.16 -8.78 -3.19
N ASP A 50 11.87 -9.30 -4.39
CA ASP A 50 12.84 -9.51 -5.44
C ASP A 50 13.00 -8.24 -6.30
N ARG A 51 14.12 -7.54 -6.10
CA ARG A 51 14.42 -6.26 -6.76
C ARG A 51 14.52 -6.39 -8.27
N GLU A 52 15.17 -7.42 -8.76
CA GLU A 52 15.38 -7.60 -10.20
C GLU A 52 14.07 -8.02 -10.89
N ALA A 53 13.29 -8.88 -10.26
CA ALA A 53 11.97 -9.25 -10.77
C ALA A 53 11.02 -8.03 -10.82
N CYS A 54 10.98 -7.21 -9.76
CA CYS A 54 10.22 -5.94 -9.73
C CYS A 54 10.60 -5.04 -10.90
N LYS A 55 11.92 -4.79 -11.04
CA LYS A 55 12.45 -3.90 -12.08
C LYS A 55 12.08 -4.41 -13.47
N ALA A 56 12.38 -5.67 -13.77
CA ALA A 56 12.13 -6.26 -15.09
C ALA A 56 10.65 -6.22 -15.47
N ALA A 57 9.75 -6.62 -14.56
CA ALA A 57 8.32 -6.65 -14.84
C ALA A 57 7.73 -5.24 -15.03
N ILE A 58 8.11 -4.30 -14.18
CA ILE A 58 7.59 -2.93 -14.22
C ILE A 58 8.13 -2.17 -15.43
N GLU A 59 9.43 -2.28 -15.74
CA GLU A 59 10.02 -1.63 -16.92
C GLU A 59 9.42 -2.16 -18.21
N ALA A 60 9.21 -3.49 -18.34
CA ALA A 60 8.57 -4.08 -19.50
C ALA A 60 7.11 -3.61 -19.68
N ASP A 61 6.36 -3.47 -18.57
CA ASP A 61 4.99 -2.95 -18.65
C ASP A 61 4.97 -1.46 -19.03
N ILE A 62 5.88 -0.66 -18.48
CA ILE A 62 6.01 0.76 -18.82
C ILE A 62 6.42 0.94 -20.29
N GLU A 63 7.35 0.15 -20.80
CA GLU A 63 7.78 0.18 -22.19
C GLU A 63 6.61 -0.12 -23.15
N LYS A 64 5.80 -1.11 -22.82
CA LYS A 64 4.67 -1.56 -23.64
C LYS A 64 3.46 -0.64 -23.57
N ASN A 65 3.12 -0.16 -22.37
CA ASN A 65 1.82 0.45 -22.08
C ASN A 65 1.93 1.91 -21.60
N GLY A 66 3.14 2.43 -21.45
CA GLY A 66 3.41 3.78 -20.94
C GLY A 66 3.51 3.88 -19.41
N PRO A 67 3.97 5.02 -18.90
CA PRO A 67 4.23 5.24 -17.49
C PRO A 67 2.95 5.25 -16.66
N TYR A 68 3.09 4.91 -15.37
CA TYR A 68 2.00 5.02 -14.41
C TYR A 68 1.76 6.47 -14.00
N TYR A 69 0.50 6.87 -13.96
CA TYR A 69 0.04 8.09 -13.29
C TYR A 69 0.16 7.96 -11.78
N GLY A 70 -0.05 6.74 -11.25
CA GLY A 70 0.04 6.52 -9.82
C GLY A 70 0.41 5.09 -9.42
N VAL A 71 0.84 4.97 -8.17
CA VAL A 71 1.23 3.69 -7.57
C VAL A 71 0.63 3.56 -6.18
N VAL A 72 0.00 2.43 -5.91
CA VAL A 72 -0.45 2.03 -4.58
C VAL A 72 0.41 0.85 -4.10
N LEU A 73 1.18 1.09 -3.05
CA LEU A 73 2.02 0.09 -2.40
C LEU A 73 1.23 -0.58 -1.28
N ASN A 74 0.58 -1.70 -1.60
CA ASN A 74 -0.26 -2.43 -0.66
C ASN A 74 0.27 -3.84 -0.34
N ALA A 75 1.09 -4.43 -1.21
CA ALA A 75 1.67 -5.74 -0.94
C ALA A 75 2.41 -5.74 0.41
N GLY A 76 2.16 -6.77 1.21
CA GLY A 76 2.78 -6.91 2.52
C GLY A 76 2.45 -8.27 3.12
N VAL A 77 3.24 -8.64 4.12
CA VAL A 77 3.09 -9.87 4.91
C VAL A 77 3.26 -9.56 6.39
N ASN A 78 2.67 -10.39 7.25
CA ASN A 78 2.98 -10.37 8.67
C ASN A 78 3.50 -11.74 9.11
N ARG A 79 4.41 -11.74 10.09
CA ARG A 79 4.94 -12.91 10.78
C ARG A 79 5.00 -12.55 12.25
N ASP A 80 3.87 -12.77 12.91
CA ASP A 80 3.67 -12.35 14.30
C ASP A 80 4.33 -13.37 15.24
N ASN A 81 5.30 -12.91 16.03
CA ASN A 81 5.94 -13.69 17.08
C ASN A 81 6.49 -12.75 18.16
N VAL A 82 6.53 -13.22 19.41
CA VAL A 82 7.20 -12.46 20.48
C VAL A 82 8.70 -12.40 20.21
N PHE A 83 9.33 -11.25 20.50
CA PHE A 83 10.72 -10.99 20.09
C PHE A 83 11.73 -12.10 20.47
N PRO A 84 11.70 -12.68 21.68
CA PRO A 84 12.62 -13.76 22.01
C PRO A 84 12.41 -15.08 21.24
N GLY A 85 11.24 -15.27 20.63
CA GLY A 85 10.91 -16.45 19.82
C GLY A 85 10.85 -16.16 18.32
N MET A 86 11.14 -14.93 17.91
CA MET A 86 11.10 -14.54 16.48
C MET A 86 12.31 -15.13 15.74
N GLU A 87 12.03 -15.89 14.68
CA GLU A 87 13.07 -16.42 13.81
C GLU A 87 13.63 -15.33 12.87
N ASP A 88 14.90 -15.43 12.52
CA ASP A 88 15.56 -14.47 11.60
C ASP A 88 14.79 -14.38 10.28
N SER A 89 14.29 -15.50 9.77
CA SER A 89 13.49 -15.57 8.54
C SER A 89 12.16 -14.83 8.65
N GLU A 90 11.53 -14.77 9.82
CA GLU A 90 10.30 -14.01 10.06
C GLU A 90 10.56 -12.50 10.05
N TRP A 91 11.71 -12.10 10.59
CA TRP A 91 12.19 -10.73 10.53
C TRP A 91 12.52 -10.31 9.10
N ASP A 92 13.41 -11.04 8.42
CA ASP A 92 13.88 -10.73 7.07
C ASP A 92 12.72 -10.69 6.08
N GLN A 93 11.83 -11.69 6.08
CA GLN A 93 10.70 -11.74 5.16
C GLN A 93 9.79 -10.52 5.27
N VAL A 94 9.51 -10.05 6.50
CA VAL A 94 8.65 -8.88 6.70
C VAL A 94 9.36 -7.61 6.25
N LEU A 95 10.64 -7.42 6.60
CA LEU A 95 11.39 -6.25 6.20
C LEU A 95 11.57 -6.18 4.68
N ASP A 96 11.94 -7.30 4.04
CA ASP A 96 12.17 -7.35 2.60
C ASP A 96 10.88 -7.12 1.80
N THR A 97 9.76 -7.68 2.25
CA THR A 97 8.48 -7.51 1.55
C THR A 97 7.88 -6.12 1.80
N ASP A 98 7.71 -5.73 3.07
CA ASP A 98 6.90 -4.57 3.44
C ASP A 98 7.68 -3.25 3.29
N LEU A 99 8.97 -3.24 3.61
CA LEU A 99 9.82 -2.05 3.49
C LEU A 99 10.69 -2.10 2.23
N GLY A 100 11.35 -3.23 1.95
CA GLY A 100 12.13 -3.42 0.72
C GLY A 100 11.26 -3.26 -0.52
N GLY A 101 10.04 -3.82 -0.51
CA GLY A 101 9.07 -3.68 -1.58
C GLY A 101 8.66 -2.24 -1.91
N PHE A 102 8.63 -1.35 -0.93
CA PHE A 102 8.43 0.09 -1.16
C PHE A 102 9.48 0.63 -2.15
N TYR A 103 10.74 0.38 -1.90
CA TYR A 103 11.83 0.82 -2.78
C TYR A 103 11.82 0.08 -4.13
N ASN A 104 11.71 -1.24 -4.11
CA ASN A 104 11.81 -2.08 -5.30
C ASN A 104 10.75 -1.74 -6.35
N VAL A 105 9.51 -1.46 -5.91
CA VAL A 105 8.40 -1.10 -6.80
C VAL A 105 8.49 0.35 -7.27
N LEU A 106 8.83 1.31 -6.38
CA LEU A 106 8.83 2.73 -6.76
C LEU A 106 10.02 3.12 -7.61
N LYS A 107 11.17 2.50 -7.41
CA LYS A 107 12.41 2.86 -8.12
C LYS A 107 12.26 2.87 -9.64
N PRO A 108 11.72 1.85 -10.30
CA PRO A 108 11.45 1.86 -11.73
C PRO A 108 10.30 2.79 -12.16
N CYS A 109 9.35 3.13 -11.25
CA CYS A 109 8.17 3.92 -11.58
C CYS A 109 8.42 5.43 -11.59
N VAL A 110 9.24 5.95 -10.66
CA VAL A 110 9.32 7.39 -10.37
C VAL A 110 9.90 8.21 -11.53
N MET A 111 11.00 7.78 -12.15
CA MET A 111 11.60 8.54 -13.25
C MET A 111 10.70 8.61 -14.49
N PRO A 112 10.07 7.52 -14.95
CA PRO A 112 9.07 7.59 -16.03
C PRO A 112 7.89 8.51 -15.70
N MET A 113 7.38 8.50 -14.45
CA MET A 113 6.31 9.40 -13.99
C MET A 113 6.73 10.87 -14.07
N ILE A 114 7.97 11.20 -13.68
CA ILE A 114 8.54 12.55 -13.78
C ILE A 114 8.70 12.97 -15.26
N ALA A 115 9.25 12.09 -16.09
CA ALA A 115 9.49 12.35 -17.51
C ALA A 115 8.18 12.59 -18.30
N ALA A 116 7.11 11.90 -17.92
CA ALA A 116 5.77 12.10 -18.48
C ALA A 116 5.08 13.38 -17.98
N HIS A 117 5.71 14.15 -17.08
CA HIS A 117 5.14 15.35 -16.45
C HIS A 117 3.79 15.10 -15.75
N PHE A 118 3.58 13.89 -15.28
CA PHE A 118 2.39 13.57 -14.50
C PHE A 118 2.44 14.28 -13.15
N LYS A 119 1.31 14.91 -12.79
CA LYS A 119 1.05 15.31 -11.41
C LYS A 119 0.56 14.07 -10.65
N GLY A 120 1.45 13.11 -10.49
CA GLY A 120 1.14 11.74 -10.09
C GLY A 120 0.72 11.60 -8.64
N ARG A 121 0.33 10.36 -8.28
CA ARG A 121 -0.13 9.99 -6.94
C ARG A 121 0.57 8.73 -6.47
N ILE A 122 1.18 8.78 -5.29
CA ILE A 122 1.78 7.62 -4.63
C ILE A 122 1.12 7.47 -3.27
N VAL A 123 0.57 6.28 -3.00
CA VAL A 123 -0.05 5.95 -1.71
C VAL A 123 0.55 4.64 -1.20
N ALA A 124 1.12 4.67 0.01
CA ALA A 124 1.69 3.49 0.65
C ALA A 124 0.79 3.02 1.80
N LEU A 125 0.51 1.72 1.88
CA LEU A 125 -0.21 1.13 2.99
C LEU A 125 0.78 0.84 4.14
N SER A 126 0.68 1.65 5.19
CA SER A 126 1.29 1.41 6.47
C SER A 126 0.32 0.61 7.37
N SER A 127 0.31 0.87 8.66
CA SER A 127 -0.57 0.26 9.66
C SER A 127 -0.59 1.11 10.92
N VAL A 128 -1.62 0.97 11.72
CA VAL A 128 -1.62 1.45 13.11
C VAL A 128 -0.43 0.87 13.89
N SER A 129 -0.02 -0.37 13.62
CA SER A 129 1.17 -0.98 14.24
C SER A 129 2.46 -0.24 13.90
N GLY A 130 2.57 0.42 12.75
CA GLY A 130 3.70 1.27 12.40
C GLY A 130 3.70 2.63 13.11
N MET A 131 2.58 3.02 13.73
CA MET A 131 2.44 4.29 14.45
C MET A 131 2.70 4.14 15.96
N ILE A 132 2.17 3.07 16.56
CA ILE A 132 2.23 2.88 18.04
C ILE A 132 2.99 1.64 18.48
N GLY A 133 3.39 0.76 17.55
CA GLY A 133 3.89 -0.58 17.88
C GLY A 133 2.77 -1.52 18.29
N ASN A 134 3.02 -2.82 18.19
CA ASN A 134 2.11 -3.84 18.68
C ASN A 134 2.90 -5.06 19.20
N ARG A 135 2.44 -5.63 20.30
CA ARG A 135 3.06 -6.83 20.88
C ARG A 135 3.06 -7.99 19.88
N GLY A 136 4.20 -8.65 19.73
CA GLY A 136 4.38 -9.75 18.78
C GLY A 136 4.63 -9.31 17.34
N GLN A 137 4.73 -8.00 17.08
CA GLN A 137 4.88 -7.42 15.74
C GLN A 137 6.10 -6.47 15.65
N VAL A 138 7.21 -6.81 16.26
CA VAL A 138 8.41 -5.93 16.23
C VAL A 138 8.92 -5.74 14.80
N ASN A 139 8.99 -6.80 14.00
CA ASN A 139 9.32 -6.79 12.59
C ASN A 139 8.31 -5.95 11.75
N TYR A 140 7.03 -6.25 11.89
CA TYR A 140 5.95 -5.59 11.14
C TYR A 140 5.84 -4.10 11.53
N SER A 141 5.90 -3.79 12.82
CA SER A 141 5.88 -2.41 13.30
C SER A 141 7.09 -1.61 12.78
N ALA A 142 8.29 -2.22 12.79
CA ALA A 142 9.49 -1.60 12.23
C ALA A 142 9.35 -1.32 10.73
N ALA A 143 8.90 -2.30 9.95
CA ALA A 143 8.69 -2.15 8.51
C ALA A 143 7.65 -1.06 8.20
N LYS A 144 6.49 -1.09 8.87
CA LYS A 144 5.41 -0.11 8.63
C LYS A 144 5.75 1.30 9.13
N ALA A 145 6.54 1.44 10.20
CA ALA A 145 7.12 2.72 10.59
C ALA A 145 8.15 3.22 9.56
N GLY A 146 8.98 2.32 9.04
CA GLY A 146 9.91 2.61 7.94
C GLY A 146 9.20 3.15 6.69
N VAL A 147 8.06 2.55 6.29
CA VAL A 147 7.20 3.03 5.20
C VAL A 147 6.70 4.45 5.45
N ILE A 148 6.32 4.79 6.70
CA ILE A 148 5.92 6.17 7.06
C ILE A 148 7.09 7.14 6.85
N GLY A 149 8.28 6.80 7.33
CA GLY A 149 9.48 7.61 7.17
C GLY A 149 9.85 7.82 5.70
N ALA A 150 9.88 6.72 4.91
CA ALA A 150 10.17 6.74 3.49
C ALA A 150 9.14 7.58 2.70
N THR A 151 7.83 7.43 3.00
CA THR A 151 6.76 8.24 2.42
C THR A 151 6.99 9.74 2.66
N LYS A 152 7.30 10.12 3.89
CA LYS A 152 7.52 11.53 4.25
C LYS A 152 8.74 12.13 3.57
N ALA A 153 9.82 11.38 3.40
CA ALA A 153 11.02 11.81 2.71
C ALA A 153 10.77 11.97 1.21
N LEU A 154 10.21 10.94 0.57
CA LEU A 154 9.92 10.94 -0.86
C LEU A 154 8.93 12.05 -1.26
N ALA A 155 7.96 12.36 -0.39
CA ALA A 155 7.02 13.46 -0.60
C ALA A 155 7.73 14.81 -0.78
N VAL A 156 8.79 15.07 -0.03
CA VAL A 156 9.58 16.32 -0.14
C VAL A 156 10.34 16.36 -1.47
N GLU A 157 10.93 15.24 -1.86
CA GLU A 157 11.69 15.14 -3.10
C GLU A 157 10.82 15.35 -4.35
N LEU A 158 9.60 14.82 -4.35
CA LEU A 158 8.72 14.80 -5.51
C LEU A 158 7.73 15.99 -5.58
N ALA A 159 7.58 16.75 -4.50
CA ALA A 159 6.62 17.87 -4.41
C ALA A 159 6.77 18.89 -5.54
N ARG A 160 8.01 19.26 -5.90
CA ARG A 160 8.29 20.21 -7.01
C ARG A 160 7.85 19.68 -8.38
N ARG A 161 7.62 18.38 -8.52
CA ARG A 161 7.08 17.74 -9.73
C ARG A 161 5.55 17.64 -9.71
N GLY A 162 4.90 18.12 -8.65
CA GLY A 162 3.46 18.00 -8.45
C GLY A 162 2.99 16.58 -8.11
N ILE A 163 3.93 15.67 -7.81
CA ILE A 163 3.63 14.30 -7.38
C ILE A 163 3.39 14.30 -5.88
N THR A 164 2.24 13.80 -5.45
CA THR A 164 1.94 13.67 -4.02
C THR A 164 2.28 12.27 -3.52
N VAL A 165 2.78 12.18 -2.30
CA VAL A 165 3.13 10.91 -1.65
C VAL A 165 2.54 10.90 -0.25
N ASN A 166 1.65 9.94 0.04
CA ASN A 166 0.96 9.82 1.31
C ASN A 166 0.98 8.36 1.81
N ALA A 167 0.85 8.17 3.10
CA ALA A 167 0.64 6.87 3.72
C ALA A 167 -0.78 6.76 4.27
N ILE A 168 -1.37 5.57 4.17
CA ILE A 168 -2.59 5.20 4.91
C ILE A 168 -2.17 4.26 6.03
N ALA A 169 -2.68 4.48 7.22
CA ALA A 169 -2.51 3.60 8.38
C ALA A 169 -3.85 2.97 8.77
N PRO A 170 -4.22 1.82 8.16
CA PRO A 170 -5.41 1.10 8.56
C PRO A 170 -5.29 0.56 10.00
N GLY A 171 -6.41 0.50 10.70
CA GLY A 171 -6.56 -0.26 11.93
C GLY A 171 -6.91 -1.71 11.66
N LEU A 172 -7.79 -2.25 12.49
CA LEU A 172 -8.32 -3.61 12.35
C LEU A 172 -9.42 -3.62 11.28
N ILE A 173 -9.12 -4.27 10.16
CA ILE A 173 -10.00 -4.37 8.98
C ILE A 173 -10.52 -5.80 8.86
N GLU A 174 -11.81 -5.96 8.56
CA GLU A 174 -12.41 -7.24 8.22
C GLU A 174 -11.67 -7.84 7.01
N THR A 175 -11.13 -9.04 7.18
CA THR A 175 -10.49 -9.82 6.12
C THR A 175 -10.99 -11.26 6.22
N ASP A 176 -10.86 -12.04 5.15
CA ASP A 176 -11.28 -13.45 5.12
C ASP A 176 -10.68 -14.33 6.24
N MET A 177 -9.66 -13.82 6.93
CA MET A 177 -9.07 -14.49 8.11
C MET A 177 -9.78 -14.14 9.43
N ALA A 178 -10.69 -13.17 9.45
CA ALA A 178 -11.36 -12.71 10.65
C ALA A 178 -12.43 -13.68 11.17
N ASP A 179 -12.98 -14.54 10.30
CA ASP A 179 -14.04 -15.48 10.65
C ASP A 179 -13.59 -16.60 11.60
N ALA A 180 -12.28 -16.85 11.70
CA ALA A 180 -11.74 -17.95 12.50
C ALA A 180 -11.65 -17.67 14.04
N LEU A 181 -11.91 -16.43 14.51
CA LEU A 181 -11.64 -16.01 15.88
C LEU A 181 -12.74 -15.10 16.46
N ALA A 182 -14.00 -15.51 16.41
CA ALA A 182 -15.15 -14.69 16.84
C ALA A 182 -15.01 -14.11 18.27
N GLU A 183 -14.52 -14.89 19.25
CA GLU A 183 -14.33 -14.43 20.62
C GLU A 183 -13.22 -13.36 20.74
N MET A 184 -12.12 -13.49 19.99
CA MET A 184 -11.06 -12.50 19.94
C MET A 184 -11.52 -11.21 19.24
N GLN A 185 -12.44 -11.28 18.29
CA GLN A 185 -12.99 -10.11 17.62
C GLN A 185 -13.76 -9.19 18.57
N ASP A 186 -14.46 -9.73 19.56
CA ASP A 186 -15.24 -8.91 20.50
C ASP A 186 -14.35 -8.09 21.42
N GLU A 187 -13.21 -8.66 21.87
CA GLU A 187 -12.22 -7.90 22.63
C GLU A 187 -11.53 -6.82 21.77
N MET A 188 -11.19 -7.16 20.53
CA MET A 188 -10.61 -6.21 19.58
C MET A 188 -11.59 -5.06 19.28
N LYS A 189 -12.89 -5.35 19.07
CA LYS A 189 -13.92 -4.32 18.88
C LYS A 189 -14.07 -3.42 20.10
N LYS A 190 -13.92 -3.94 21.32
CA LYS A 190 -13.96 -3.12 22.54
C LYS A 190 -12.85 -2.06 22.61
N ALA A 191 -11.69 -2.33 22.04
CA ALA A 191 -10.59 -1.36 21.98
C ALA A 191 -10.84 -0.24 20.97
N ILE A 192 -11.69 -0.47 19.96
CA ILE A 192 -11.99 0.52 18.92
C ILE A 192 -13.14 1.42 19.40
N PRO A 193 -12.99 2.76 19.41
CA PRO A 193 -14.08 3.68 19.79
C PRO A 193 -15.35 3.49 18.97
N MET A 194 -15.27 3.24 17.67
CA MET A 194 -16.41 2.95 16.80
C MET A 194 -17.02 1.55 17.00
N ARG A 195 -16.46 0.72 17.90
CA ARG A 195 -16.97 -0.60 18.30
C ARG A 195 -17.22 -1.59 17.17
N ARG A 196 -16.51 -1.46 16.08
CA ARG A 196 -16.53 -2.38 14.95
C ARG A 196 -15.16 -2.43 14.24
N LEU A 197 -14.95 -3.48 13.49
CA LEU A 197 -13.86 -3.53 12.52
C LEU A 197 -14.16 -2.58 11.35
N GLY A 198 -13.12 -2.07 10.70
CA GLY A 198 -13.23 -1.35 9.46
C GLY A 198 -13.44 -2.31 8.28
N LYS A 199 -13.97 -1.80 7.17
CA LYS A 199 -14.09 -2.55 5.91
C LYS A 199 -12.98 -2.15 4.94
N ALA A 200 -12.59 -3.07 4.06
CA ALA A 200 -11.59 -2.80 3.03
C ALA A 200 -12.00 -1.62 2.13
N GLU A 201 -13.30 -1.47 1.85
CA GLU A 201 -13.87 -0.39 1.06
C GLU A 201 -13.71 0.99 1.74
N GLU A 202 -13.68 1.05 3.07
CA GLU A 202 -13.45 2.30 3.81
C GLU A 202 -12.01 2.78 3.64
N VAL A 203 -11.05 1.86 3.61
CA VAL A 203 -9.65 2.18 3.26
C VAL A 203 -9.54 2.59 1.79
N ALA A 204 -10.19 1.85 0.89
CA ALA A 204 -10.20 2.14 -0.54
C ALA A 204 -10.82 3.53 -0.85
N ALA A 205 -11.82 3.97 -0.11
CA ALA A 205 -12.42 5.29 -0.27
C ALA A 205 -11.42 6.43 0.03
N VAL A 206 -10.57 6.26 1.05
CA VAL A 206 -9.54 7.26 1.38
C VAL A 206 -8.42 7.26 0.32
N VAL A 207 -8.00 6.08 -0.16
CA VAL A 207 -7.06 5.97 -1.28
C VAL A 207 -7.62 6.65 -2.52
N SER A 208 -8.88 6.37 -2.88
CA SER A 208 -9.59 6.99 -4.00
C SER A 208 -9.57 8.53 -3.90
N PHE A 209 -9.88 9.09 -2.73
CA PHE A 209 -9.81 10.53 -2.49
C PHE A 209 -8.42 11.09 -2.81
N LEU A 210 -7.35 10.42 -2.38
CA LEU A 210 -5.97 10.88 -2.62
C LEU A 210 -5.57 10.85 -4.10
N PHE A 211 -6.27 10.07 -4.92
CA PHE A 211 -6.05 10.03 -6.37
C PHE A 211 -6.78 11.12 -7.15
N ARG A 212 -7.75 11.80 -6.54
CA ARG A 212 -8.52 12.88 -7.18
C ARG A 212 -7.70 14.17 -7.31
N ASP A 213 -8.14 15.03 -8.20
CA ASP A 213 -7.49 16.33 -8.43
C ASP A 213 -7.69 17.28 -7.23
N GLU A 214 -8.78 17.12 -6.48
CA GLU A 214 -9.07 17.87 -5.24
C GLU A 214 -8.06 17.59 -4.13
N ALA A 215 -7.38 16.44 -4.16
CA ALA A 215 -6.31 16.10 -3.21
C ALA A 215 -4.92 16.57 -3.65
N ALA A 216 -4.80 17.40 -4.70
CA ALA A 216 -3.52 17.81 -5.27
C ALA A 216 -2.59 18.56 -4.30
N TYR A 217 -3.11 19.08 -3.20
CA TYR A 217 -2.32 19.75 -2.15
C TYR A 217 -2.12 18.89 -0.89
N VAL A 218 -2.60 17.64 -0.91
CA VAL A 218 -2.44 16.67 0.19
C VAL A 218 -1.21 15.81 -0.10
N THR A 219 -0.11 16.08 0.58
CA THR A 219 1.13 15.30 0.46
C THR A 219 1.84 15.20 1.80
N ARG A 220 2.72 14.19 1.98
CA ARG A 220 3.50 13.96 3.20
C ARG A 220 2.63 13.57 4.41
N GLN A 221 1.37 13.18 4.19
CA GLN A 221 0.46 12.84 5.28
C GLN A 221 0.50 11.35 5.61
N VAL A 222 0.17 11.05 6.86
CA VAL A 222 -0.17 9.70 7.33
C VAL A 222 -1.63 9.76 7.78
N ILE A 223 -2.51 9.13 7.03
CA ILE A 223 -3.95 9.18 7.28
C ILE A 223 -4.40 7.88 7.93
N SER A 224 -4.86 7.98 9.17
CA SER A 224 -5.40 6.84 9.91
C SER A 224 -6.83 6.51 9.45
N VAL A 225 -7.08 5.22 9.22
CA VAL A 225 -8.42 4.66 8.93
C VAL A 225 -8.64 3.51 9.91
N ASN A 226 -9.00 3.83 11.16
CA ASN A 226 -8.92 2.90 12.27
C ASN A 226 -10.08 2.98 13.29
N GLY A 227 -11.14 3.73 12.99
CA GLY A 227 -12.28 3.87 13.90
C GLY A 227 -11.98 4.59 15.22
N GLY A 228 -10.90 5.40 15.24
CA GLY A 228 -10.47 6.14 16.43
C GLY A 228 -9.60 5.32 17.39
N LEU A 229 -9.01 4.18 16.92
CA LEU A 229 -8.17 3.32 17.75
C LEU A 229 -6.93 4.06 18.29
N ILE A 230 -6.41 5.01 17.49
CA ILE A 230 -5.32 5.92 17.87
C ILE A 230 -5.57 7.32 17.30
#